data_2be6396d72b2fdad424bdb177128f659
#
_entry.id   2be6396d72b2fdad424bdb177128f659
#
_cell.length_a   1.000
_cell.length_b   1.000
_cell.length_c   1.000
_cell.angle_alpha   90.00
_cell.angle_beta   90.00
_cell.angle_gamma   90.00
#
_symmetry.space_group_name_H-M   'P 1'
#
loop_
_entity.id
_entity.type
_entity.pdbx_description
1 polymer ?
#
loop_
_entity_poly.entity_id
_entity_poly.type
_entity_poly.pdbx_seq_one_letter_code
_entity_poly.pdbx_strand_id
1 'polypeptide(L)'
;DHAVYHREVRDVLEAMGLNVTVANSPEVLFTKPDVDFVFSLLNRGGYLNSEMMMPLLCTWRKLPYLGATPILRGLSDDKHLMKMAARARGVPTAPSAIYRRGAPVEQFTDFDADRFVIKPNASSASEGVGIAHNWTEVREQIAERHADGHDALVEPFLSGIDVELPVSGARKVQMLPLMRFDHDTEVLRTYAEKRGFEQTKARLVQETDPEFIAKIEGYTRLLAPEVSPFDYSRWEYRFNPVTKEVNFLEVNLQCNLWSQRVIGKAALIAGVSYPELLETILAGAMAREGVIELEHDN
;
A
#
# COMPACT_ATOMS: atom_id res chain seq x y z
N ASP A 1 13.14 13.18 -5.74
CA ASP A 1 12.46 12.03 -6.39
C ASP A 1 10.97 12.29 -6.66
N HIS A 2 10.21 12.88 -5.72
CA HIS A 2 8.79 13.18 -5.95
C HIS A 2 8.55 14.08 -7.17
N ALA A 3 9.34 15.14 -7.35
CA ALA A 3 9.19 16.04 -8.48
C ALA A 3 9.46 15.37 -9.85
N VAL A 4 10.36 14.39 -9.91
CA VAL A 4 10.63 13.61 -11.12
C VAL A 4 9.46 12.68 -11.42
N TYR A 5 8.98 11.97 -10.40
CA TYR A 5 7.84 11.07 -10.50
C TYR A 5 6.57 11.81 -10.98
N HIS A 6 6.24 12.94 -10.36
CA HIS A 6 5.05 13.69 -10.72
C HIS A 6 5.12 14.25 -12.14
N ARG A 7 6.30 14.69 -12.59
CA ARG A 7 6.51 15.12 -13.98
C ARG A 7 6.35 13.97 -14.96
N GLU A 8 6.94 12.80 -14.66
CA GLU A 8 6.81 11.63 -15.55
C GLU A 8 5.34 11.24 -15.73
N VAL A 9 4.55 11.17 -14.64
CA VAL A 9 3.11 10.89 -14.74
C VAL A 9 2.39 11.94 -15.58
N ARG A 10 2.62 13.23 -15.31
CA ARG A 10 2.02 14.31 -16.08
C ARG A 10 2.35 14.20 -17.56
N ASP A 11 3.62 14.04 -17.89
CA ASP A 11 4.11 14.00 -19.29
C ASP A 11 3.48 12.81 -20.04
N VAL A 12 3.27 11.67 -19.37
CA VAL A 12 2.57 10.51 -19.94
C VAL A 12 1.08 10.83 -20.17
N LEU A 13 0.39 11.44 -19.20
CA LEU A 13 -1.02 11.80 -19.33
C LEU A 13 -1.23 12.84 -20.47
N GLU A 14 -0.36 13.85 -20.59
CA GLU A 14 -0.38 14.83 -21.67
C GLU A 14 -0.13 14.16 -23.03
N ALA A 15 0.80 13.17 -23.11
CA ALA A 15 1.05 12.41 -24.32
C ALA A 15 -0.15 11.54 -24.77
N MET A 16 -1.05 11.17 -23.86
CA MET A 16 -2.33 10.52 -24.16
C MET A 16 -3.38 11.51 -24.71
N GLY A 17 -3.06 12.81 -24.82
CA GLY A 17 -3.97 13.85 -25.29
C GLY A 17 -4.86 14.45 -24.20
N LEU A 18 -4.59 14.20 -22.93
CA LEU A 18 -5.32 14.77 -21.81
C LEU A 18 -4.85 16.20 -21.51
N ASN A 19 -5.80 17.07 -21.15
CA ASN A 19 -5.48 18.41 -20.65
C ASN A 19 -5.24 18.33 -19.12
N VAL A 20 -3.98 18.43 -18.70
CA VAL A 20 -3.57 18.21 -17.31
C VAL A 20 -3.36 19.52 -16.57
N THR A 21 -4.15 19.73 -15.51
CA THR A 21 -3.94 20.80 -14.54
C THR A 21 -3.33 20.24 -13.28
N VAL A 22 -2.18 20.75 -12.85
CA VAL A 22 -1.45 20.27 -11.67
C VAL A 22 -1.75 21.14 -10.45
N ALA A 23 -2.06 20.49 -9.32
CA ALA A 23 -2.18 21.12 -8.02
C ALA A 23 -1.29 20.44 -6.99
N ASN A 24 -0.69 21.22 -6.09
CA ASN A 24 0.21 20.73 -5.04
C ASN A 24 -0.45 20.65 -3.65
N SER A 25 -1.73 20.99 -3.56
CA SER A 25 -2.49 20.98 -2.31
C SER A 25 -3.89 20.43 -2.54
N PRO A 26 -4.46 19.67 -1.58
CA PRO A 26 -5.84 19.22 -1.63
C PRO A 26 -6.86 20.37 -1.53
N GLU A 27 -6.43 21.56 -1.13
CA GLU A 27 -7.26 22.76 -0.96
C GLU A 27 -7.99 23.16 -2.26
N VAL A 28 -7.41 22.84 -3.43
CA VAL A 28 -8.07 23.04 -4.72
C VAL A 28 -9.44 22.36 -4.80
N LEU A 29 -9.66 21.27 -4.07
CA LEU A 29 -10.91 20.55 -4.04
C LEU A 29 -11.96 21.19 -3.12
N PHE A 30 -11.58 22.13 -2.26
CA PHE A 30 -12.57 22.87 -1.46
C PHE A 30 -13.44 23.80 -2.32
N THR A 31 -12.95 24.23 -3.45
CA THR A 31 -13.67 25.12 -4.38
C THR A 31 -14.24 24.41 -5.61
N LYS A 32 -14.22 23.11 -5.68
CA LYS A 32 -14.65 22.30 -6.85
C LYS A 32 -14.03 22.81 -8.15
N PRO A 33 -12.83 22.37 -8.53
CA PRO A 33 -12.21 22.75 -9.79
C PRO A 33 -13.07 22.30 -10.98
N ASP A 34 -12.95 23.00 -12.11
CA ASP A 34 -13.57 22.64 -13.38
C ASP A 34 -12.70 21.61 -14.09
N VAL A 35 -12.88 20.36 -13.72
CA VAL A 35 -12.16 19.19 -14.25
C VAL A 35 -13.11 18.01 -14.36
N ASP A 36 -12.89 17.15 -15.35
CA ASP A 36 -13.69 15.95 -15.59
C ASP A 36 -13.27 14.79 -14.67
N PHE A 37 -12.01 14.76 -14.24
CA PHE A 37 -11.44 13.66 -13.46
C PHE A 37 -10.28 14.12 -12.58
N VAL A 38 -10.14 13.53 -11.40
CA VAL A 38 -9.04 13.80 -10.45
C VAL A 38 -8.08 12.61 -10.39
N PHE A 39 -6.87 12.78 -10.91
CA PHE A 39 -5.78 11.81 -10.80
C PHE A 39 -4.91 12.17 -9.58
N SER A 40 -5.22 11.59 -8.42
CA SER A 40 -4.52 11.92 -7.19
C SER A 40 -3.25 11.08 -7.01
N LEU A 41 -2.13 11.75 -6.77
CA LEU A 41 -0.88 11.15 -6.31
C LEU A 41 -0.61 11.45 -4.82
N LEU A 42 -1.51 12.19 -4.18
CA LEU A 42 -1.40 12.56 -2.77
C LEU A 42 -1.88 11.41 -1.88
N ASN A 43 -1.01 10.92 -1.02
CA ASN A 43 -1.38 9.92 -0.02
C ASN A 43 -1.91 10.60 1.26
N ARG A 44 -1.02 11.03 2.16
CA ARG A 44 -1.41 11.52 3.49
C ARG A 44 -1.51 13.03 3.59
N GLY A 45 -0.87 13.79 2.70
CA GLY A 45 -0.91 15.26 2.73
C GLY A 45 -0.41 15.87 4.04
N GLY A 46 0.43 15.16 4.78
CA GLY A 46 0.94 15.61 6.08
C GLY A 46 -0.01 15.39 7.28
N TYR A 47 -1.16 14.76 7.07
CA TYR A 47 -2.13 14.47 8.14
C TYR A 47 -2.06 13.01 8.57
N LEU A 48 -2.40 12.74 9.82
CA LEU A 48 -2.64 11.38 10.30
C LEU A 48 -3.91 10.81 9.65
N ASN A 49 -3.86 9.55 9.22
CA ASN A 49 -4.98 8.86 8.56
C ASN A 49 -5.56 9.61 7.35
N SER A 50 -4.74 10.39 6.66
CA SER A 50 -5.17 11.24 5.54
C SER A 50 -5.40 10.48 4.22
N GLU A 51 -5.16 9.17 4.19
CA GLU A 51 -5.42 8.33 3.01
C GLU A 51 -6.87 8.44 2.53
N MET A 52 -7.81 8.77 3.41
CA MET A 52 -9.23 8.97 3.11
C MET A 52 -9.55 10.37 2.56
N MET A 53 -8.70 11.37 2.78
CA MET A 53 -9.02 12.78 2.56
C MET A 53 -9.32 13.06 1.08
N MET A 54 -8.46 12.61 0.17
CA MET A 54 -8.64 12.88 -1.26
C MET A 54 -9.92 12.25 -1.82
N PRO A 55 -10.17 10.94 -1.65
CA PRO A 55 -11.43 10.36 -2.14
C PRO A 55 -12.67 10.94 -1.43
N LEU A 56 -12.55 11.34 -0.15
CA LEU A 56 -13.66 11.98 0.56
C LEU A 56 -14.00 13.35 -0.06
N LEU A 57 -13.00 14.19 -0.34
CA LEU A 57 -13.21 15.50 -0.97
C LEU A 57 -13.78 15.35 -2.39
N CYS A 58 -13.27 14.40 -3.18
CA CYS A 58 -13.79 14.13 -4.52
C CYS A 58 -15.24 13.66 -4.45
N THR A 59 -15.57 12.71 -3.57
CA THR A 59 -16.94 12.22 -3.37
C THR A 59 -17.88 13.36 -2.95
N TRP A 60 -17.46 14.18 -1.99
CA TRP A 60 -18.26 15.33 -1.54
C TRP A 60 -18.51 16.35 -2.65
N ARG A 61 -17.53 16.58 -3.51
CA ARG A 61 -17.63 17.49 -4.66
C ARG A 61 -18.29 16.87 -5.89
N LYS A 62 -18.59 15.58 -5.86
CA LYS A 62 -19.06 14.80 -7.02
C LYS A 62 -18.11 14.92 -8.20
N LEU A 63 -16.83 14.78 -7.93
CA LEU A 63 -15.76 14.71 -8.91
C LEU A 63 -15.35 13.25 -9.09
N PRO A 64 -15.35 12.73 -10.32
CA PRO A 64 -14.76 11.43 -10.63
C PRO A 64 -13.27 11.40 -10.25
N TYR A 65 -12.77 10.27 -9.75
CA TYR A 65 -11.40 10.20 -9.24
C TYR A 65 -10.77 8.82 -9.37
N LEU A 66 -9.43 8.81 -9.38
CA LEU A 66 -8.62 7.61 -9.30
C LEU A 66 -8.52 7.11 -7.86
N GLY A 67 -8.74 5.81 -7.67
CA GLY A 67 -8.52 5.11 -6.41
C GLY A 67 -9.79 4.54 -5.78
N ALA A 68 -9.63 3.88 -4.64
CA ALA A 68 -10.73 3.28 -3.91
C ALA A 68 -11.56 4.34 -3.12
N THR A 69 -12.76 3.95 -2.69
CA THR A 69 -13.64 4.81 -1.89
C THR A 69 -13.01 5.19 -0.54
N PRO A 70 -13.47 6.28 0.12
CA PRO A 70 -12.89 6.72 1.38
C PRO A 70 -12.83 5.63 2.45
N ILE A 71 -13.91 4.85 2.60
CA ILE A 71 -13.98 3.79 3.62
C ILE A 71 -12.98 2.66 3.34
N LEU A 72 -12.82 2.27 2.07
CA LEU A 72 -11.87 1.23 1.68
C LEU A 72 -10.42 1.70 1.84
N ARG A 73 -10.15 2.97 1.53
CA ARG A 73 -8.85 3.59 1.78
C ARG A 73 -8.52 3.60 3.27
N GLY A 74 -9.47 3.99 4.12
CA GLY A 74 -9.30 3.97 5.57
C GLY A 74 -9.09 2.55 6.12
N LEU A 75 -9.85 1.57 5.63
CA LEU A 75 -9.68 0.16 5.99
C LEU A 75 -8.30 -0.35 5.61
N SER A 76 -7.85 -0.10 4.38
CA SER A 76 -6.55 -0.58 3.89
C SER A 76 -5.37 0.06 4.64
N ASP A 77 -5.51 1.30 5.11
CA ASP A 77 -4.48 2.01 5.86
C ASP A 77 -4.39 1.57 7.33
N ASP A 78 -5.49 1.09 7.91
CA ASP A 78 -5.53 0.54 9.28
C ASP A 78 -5.01 -0.90 9.29
N LYS A 79 -3.75 -1.09 9.70
CA LYS A 79 -3.10 -2.40 9.71
C LYS A 79 -3.80 -3.41 10.61
N HIS A 80 -4.34 -2.96 11.75
CA HIS A 80 -5.08 -3.84 12.66
C HIS A 80 -6.36 -4.37 12.01
N LEU A 81 -7.17 -3.50 11.40
CA LEU A 81 -8.41 -3.91 10.74
C LEU A 81 -8.12 -4.82 9.52
N MET A 82 -7.09 -4.51 8.72
CA MET A 82 -6.71 -5.38 7.61
C MET A 82 -6.22 -6.76 8.06
N LYS A 83 -5.51 -6.84 9.20
CA LYS A 83 -5.13 -8.14 9.78
C LYS A 83 -6.34 -8.91 10.29
N MET A 84 -7.34 -8.24 10.85
CA MET A 84 -8.60 -8.88 11.23
C MET A 84 -9.31 -9.44 9.99
N ALA A 85 -9.39 -8.69 8.90
CA ALA A 85 -9.94 -9.16 7.63
C ALA A 85 -9.16 -10.37 7.08
N ALA A 86 -7.82 -10.32 7.12
CA ALA A 86 -6.97 -11.44 6.69
C ALA A 86 -7.26 -12.71 7.49
N ARG A 87 -7.32 -12.63 8.82
CA ARG A 87 -7.66 -13.78 9.68
C ARG A 87 -9.05 -14.33 9.38
N ALA A 88 -10.05 -13.46 9.19
CA ALA A 88 -11.41 -13.85 8.86
C ALA A 88 -11.52 -14.59 7.51
N ARG A 89 -10.60 -14.31 6.58
CA ARG A 89 -10.50 -14.98 5.28
C ARG A 89 -9.53 -16.17 5.27
N GLY A 90 -8.95 -16.55 6.42
CA GLY A 90 -7.98 -17.63 6.52
C GLY A 90 -6.62 -17.31 5.86
N VAL A 91 -6.32 -16.04 5.64
CA VAL A 91 -5.00 -15.61 5.13
C VAL A 91 -4.05 -15.41 6.32
N PRO A 92 -2.90 -16.10 6.33
CA PRO A 92 -1.94 -15.98 7.43
C PRO A 92 -1.43 -14.55 7.58
N THR A 93 -1.38 -14.08 8.81
CA THR A 93 -0.80 -12.81 9.21
C THR A 93 -0.29 -12.91 10.64
N ALA A 94 0.76 -12.17 10.99
CA ALA A 94 1.31 -12.18 12.33
C ALA A 94 0.23 -11.92 13.40
N PRO A 95 0.24 -12.61 14.55
CA PRO A 95 -0.54 -12.19 15.70
C PRO A 95 -0.17 -10.74 16.06
N SER A 96 -1.09 -10.00 16.64
CA SER A 96 -0.85 -8.58 16.88
C SER A 96 -1.71 -8.05 18.01
N ALA A 97 -1.15 -7.10 18.77
CA ALA A 97 -1.86 -6.32 19.79
C ALA A 97 -1.91 -4.85 19.35
N ILE A 98 -3.10 -4.24 19.48
CA ILE A 98 -3.31 -2.82 19.17
C ILE A 98 -3.38 -2.02 20.45
N TYR A 99 -2.63 -0.93 20.54
CA TYR A 99 -2.60 0.02 21.63
C TYR A 99 -3.12 1.37 21.15
N ARG A 100 -4.36 1.67 21.52
CA ARG A 100 -5.01 2.94 21.18
C ARG A 100 -4.52 4.05 22.09
N ARG A 101 -4.31 5.25 21.54
CA ARG A 101 -3.95 6.43 22.34
C ARG A 101 -5.01 6.71 23.40
N GLY A 102 -4.57 6.99 24.62
CA GLY A 102 -5.46 7.27 25.75
C GLY A 102 -6.04 6.02 26.44
N ALA A 103 -5.77 4.82 25.92
CA ALA A 103 -6.11 3.58 26.58
C ALA A 103 -4.94 3.09 27.47
N PRO A 104 -5.21 2.26 28.50
CA PRO A 104 -4.16 1.61 29.28
C PRO A 104 -3.25 0.75 28.43
N VAL A 105 -1.95 0.75 28.76
CA VAL A 105 -0.95 -0.09 28.09
C VAL A 105 -0.64 -1.28 28.99
N GLU A 106 -1.39 -2.36 28.78
CA GLU A 106 -1.24 -3.62 29.49
C GLU A 106 -0.47 -4.63 28.62
N GLN A 107 0.28 -5.52 29.27
CA GLN A 107 1.02 -6.53 28.54
C GLN A 107 0.04 -7.50 27.85
N PHE A 108 0.24 -7.70 26.54
CA PHE A 108 -0.49 -8.75 25.80
C PHE A 108 -0.06 -10.15 26.27
N THR A 109 -0.95 -11.12 26.10
CA THR A 109 -0.74 -12.52 26.50
C THR A 109 -0.95 -13.51 25.34
N ASP A 110 -1.43 -13.02 24.20
CA ASP A 110 -1.87 -13.86 23.08
C ASP A 110 -0.70 -14.42 22.25
N PHE A 111 0.48 -13.86 22.39
CA PHE A 111 1.70 -14.32 21.72
C PHE A 111 2.95 -13.92 22.52
N ASP A 112 4.03 -14.65 22.30
CA ASP A 112 5.35 -14.33 22.82
C ASP A 112 6.38 -14.41 21.70
N ALA A 113 7.49 -13.68 21.84
CA ALA A 113 8.59 -13.66 20.88
C ALA A 113 9.88 -13.10 21.53
N ASP A 114 11.03 -13.50 20.99
CA ASP A 114 12.33 -12.94 21.37
C ASP A 114 12.52 -11.50 20.85
N ARG A 115 11.80 -11.14 19.79
CA ARG A 115 11.81 -9.82 19.17
C ARG A 115 10.42 -9.40 18.76
N PHE A 116 10.08 -8.15 19.04
CA PHE A 116 8.82 -7.53 18.68
C PHE A 116 9.02 -6.40 17.69
N VAL A 117 8.07 -6.21 16.79
CA VAL A 117 7.98 -5.05 15.91
C VAL A 117 6.88 -4.15 16.42
N ILE A 118 7.23 -2.90 16.69
CA ILE A 118 6.31 -1.84 17.09
C ILE A 118 6.21 -0.85 15.95
N LYS A 119 4.98 -0.58 15.49
CA LYS A 119 4.75 0.32 14.35
C LYS A 119 3.48 1.15 14.53
N PRO A 120 3.42 2.33 13.92
CA PRO A 120 2.17 3.06 13.82
C PRO A 120 1.10 2.19 13.11
N ASN A 121 -0.11 2.16 13.65
CA ASN A 121 -1.21 1.38 13.05
C ASN A 121 -1.56 1.90 11.64
N ALA A 122 -1.47 3.20 11.43
CA ALA A 122 -1.65 3.85 10.13
C ALA A 122 -0.43 4.70 9.79
N SER A 123 0.42 4.20 8.90
CA SER A 123 1.62 4.89 8.40
C SER A 123 2.12 4.20 7.12
N SER A 124 3.05 4.82 6.43
CA SER A 124 3.62 4.29 5.19
C SER A 124 5.16 4.22 5.22
N ALA A 125 5.74 3.42 4.34
CA ALA A 125 7.17 3.34 4.09
C ALA A 125 8.03 3.00 5.33
N SER A 126 7.52 2.22 6.28
CA SER A 126 8.20 1.88 7.54
C SER A 126 8.51 3.08 8.46
N GLU A 127 7.80 4.20 8.30
CA GLU A 127 7.90 5.33 9.22
C GLU A 127 7.47 4.91 10.63
N GLY A 128 8.30 5.21 11.63
CA GLY A 128 8.03 4.89 13.03
C GLY A 128 8.06 3.39 13.38
N VAL A 129 8.64 2.54 12.54
CA VAL A 129 8.81 1.12 12.85
C VAL A 129 10.05 0.92 13.70
N GLY A 130 9.91 0.18 14.82
CA GLY A 130 10.99 -0.16 15.71
C GLY A 130 10.98 -1.63 16.11
N ILE A 131 12.10 -2.09 16.68
CA ILE A 131 12.28 -3.46 17.23
C ILE A 131 12.49 -3.34 18.74
N ALA A 132 11.87 -4.23 19.50
CA ALA A 132 12.05 -4.37 20.94
C ALA A 132 12.31 -5.84 21.30
N HIS A 133 13.04 -6.06 22.41
CA HIS A 133 13.43 -7.40 22.87
C HIS A 133 12.76 -7.82 24.19
N ASN A 134 12.02 -6.92 24.82
CA ASN A 134 11.33 -7.15 26.08
C ASN A 134 10.18 -6.16 26.23
N TRP A 135 9.31 -6.45 27.21
CA TRP A 135 8.12 -5.64 27.48
C TRP A 135 8.43 -4.17 27.86
N THR A 136 9.54 -3.90 28.53
CA THR A 136 9.92 -2.53 28.88
C THR A 136 10.18 -1.70 27.62
N GLU A 137 10.97 -2.22 26.69
CA GLU A 137 11.25 -1.58 25.39
C GLU A 137 9.98 -1.44 24.54
N VAL A 138 9.09 -2.46 24.56
CA VAL A 138 7.79 -2.38 23.86
C VAL A 138 6.97 -1.21 24.40
N ARG A 139 6.87 -1.05 25.71
CA ARG A 139 6.12 0.06 26.34
C ARG A 139 6.71 1.42 25.98
N GLU A 140 8.01 1.56 26.00
CA GLU A 140 8.70 2.79 25.61
C GLU A 140 8.36 3.18 24.17
N GLN A 141 8.45 2.23 23.25
CA GLN A 141 8.13 2.48 21.85
C GLN A 141 6.63 2.72 21.59
N ILE A 142 5.73 2.11 22.35
CA ILE A 142 4.30 2.45 22.32
C ILE A 142 4.12 3.92 22.72
N ALA A 143 4.77 4.35 23.83
CA ALA A 143 4.68 5.73 24.30
C ALA A 143 5.20 6.73 23.25
N GLU A 144 6.29 6.43 22.56
CA GLU A 144 6.78 7.24 21.45
C GLU A 144 5.75 7.35 20.32
N ARG A 145 5.15 6.22 19.87
CA ARG A 145 4.10 6.25 18.83
C ARG A 145 2.90 7.08 19.28
N HIS A 146 2.49 6.96 20.55
CA HIS A 146 1.41 7.77 21.11
C HIS A 146 1.76 9.26 21.15
N ALA A 147 3.01 9.62 21.49
CA ALA A 147 3.49 11.00 21.45
C ALA A 147 3.49 11.59 20.03
N ASP A 148 3.83 10.78 19.03
CA ASP A 148 3.78 11.13 17.61
C ASP A 148 2.33 11.20 17.06
N GLY A 149 1.33 10.91 17.88
CA GLY A 149 -0.08 10.97 17.50
C GLY A 149 -0.64 9.70 16.88
N HIS A 150 0.08 8.58 16.91
CA HIS A 150 -0.34 7.29 16.33
C HIS A 150 -0.84 6.31 17.39
N ASP A 151 -1.81 5.48 17.04
CA ASP A 151 -2.02 4.21 17.71
C ASP A 151 -0.84 3.27 17.36
N ALA A 152 -0.44 2.41 18.30
CA ALA A 152 0.67 1.50 18.10
C ALA A 152 0.18 0.05 17.87
N LEU A 153 0.72 -0.61 16.86
CA LEU A 153 0.55 -2.03 16.61
C LEU A 153 1.83 -2.77 17.00
N VAL A 154 1.70 -3.80 17.81
CA VAL A 154 2.80 -4.67 18.25
C VAL A 154 2.62 -6.06 17.68
N GLU A 155 3.66 -6.62 17.11
CA GLU A 155 3.70 -7.94 16.48
C GLU A 155 5.01 -8.67 16.82
N PRO A 156 5.06 -10.02 16.76
CA PRO A 156 6.34 -10.70 16.74
C PRO A 156 7.13 -10.33 15.48
N PHE A 157 8.45 -10.26 15.61
CA PHE A 157 9.32 -10.12 14.44
C PHE A 157 9.23 -11.38 13.58
N LEU A 158 8.95 -11.21 12.31
CA LEU A 158 8.93 -12.30 11.34
C LEU A 158 10.25 -12.33 10.55
N SER A 159 11.08 -13.34 10.76
CA SER A 159 12.24 -13.58 9.90
C SER A 159 11.80 -13.85 8.46
N GLY A 160 12.45 -13.22 7.49
CA GLY A 160 12.07 -13.40 6.09
C GLY A 160 12.41 -12.19 5.23
N ILE A 161 11.94 -12.21 4.00
CA ILE A 161 12.09 -11.15 3.00
C ILE A 161 10.74 -10.50 2.66
N ASP A 162 10.78 -9.26 2.20
CA ASP A 162 9.58 -8.57 1.72
C ASP A 162 9.23 -9.04 0.31
N VAL A 163 7.96 -9.36 0.11
CA VAL A 163 7.39 -9.76 -1.17
C VAL A 163 6.20 -8.87 -1.48
N GLU A 164 6.15 -8.35 -2.71
CA GLU A 164 5.16 -7.38 -3.15
C GLU A 164 4.48 -7.86 -4.43
N LEU A 165 3.15 -7.98 -4.41
CA LEU A 165 2.31 -8.27 -5.57
C LEU A 165 1.58 -7.01 -6.01
N PRO A 166 1.98 -6.36 -7.12
CA PRO A 166 1.20 -5.30 -7.71
C PRO A 166 -0.03 -5.85 -8.44
N VAL A 167 -1.14 -5.12 -8.34
CA VAL A 167 -2.40 -5.48 -8.97
C VAL A 167 -2.96 -4.24 -9.65
N SER A 168 -3.37 -4.36 -10.89
CA SER A 168 -4.11 -3.35 -11.63
C SER A 168 -5.51 -3.86 -11.97
N GLY A 169 -6.45 -2.97 -12.14
CA GLY A 169 -7.72 -3.28 -12.73
C GLY A 169 -8.96 -2.92 -11.94
N ALA A 170 -9.66 -1.91 -12.41
CA ALA A 170 -10.98 -1.52 -11.93
C ALA A 170 -12.09 -2.48 -12.40
N ARG A 171 -11.94 -3.13 -13.56
CA ARG A 171 -12.92 -4.08 -14.12
C ARG A 171 -12.56 -5.53 -13.86
N LYS A 172 -11.30 -5.88 -14.06
CA LYS A 172 -10.78 -7.22 -13.88
C LYS A 172 -9.47 -7.13 -13.13
N VAL A 173 -9.42 -7.77 -11.97
CA VAL A 173 -8.21 -7.86 -11.17
C VAL A 173 -7.11 -8.55 -11.99
N GLN A 174 -6.11 -7.79 -12.43
CA GLN A 174 -4.94 -8.27 -13.14
C GLN A 174 -3.73 -8.21 -12.21
N MET A 175 -3.20 -9.37 -11.87
CA MET A 175 -1.99 -9.48 -11.08
C MET A 175 -0.78 -9.35 -12.00
N LEU A 176 0.12 -8.43 -11.65
CA LEU A 176 1.40 -8.27 -12.32
C LEU A 176 2.42 -9.24 -11.72
N PRO A 177 3.59 -9.43 -12.33
CA PRO A 177 4.63 -10.30 -11.78
C PRO A 177 4.92 -10.03 -10.31
N LEU A 178 4.98 -11.12 -9.53
CA LEU A 178 5.34 -11.07 -8.13
C LEU A 178 6.81 -10.62 -7.98
N MET A 179 7.04 -9.63 -7.13
CA MET A 179 8.35 -9.07 -6.89
C MET A 179 8.80 -9.34 -5.46
N ARG A 180 10.09 -9.59 -5.26
CA ARG A 180 10.67 -9.75 -3.93
C ARG A 180 11.90 -8.88 -3.75
N PHE A 181 12.22 -8.57 -2.51
CA PHE A 181 13.44 -7.88 -2.14
C PHE A 181 14.40 -8.89 -1.51
N ASP A 182 15.45 -9.24 -2.24
CA ASP A 182 16.53 -10.05 -1.68
C ASP A 182 17.34 -9.23 -0.68
N HIS A 183 17.20 -9.53 0.61
CA HIS A 183 17.93 -8.93 1.71
C HIS A 183 18.08 -9.93 2.86
N ASP A 184 18.82 -9.56 3.91
CA ASP A 184 18.95 -10.35 5.12
C ASP A 184 17.58 -10.58 5.77
N THR A 185 17.24 -11.85 6.04
CA THR A 185 15.96 -12.26 6.62
C THR A 185 15.75 -11.77 8.05
N GLU A 186 16.82 -11.43 8.75
CA GLU A 186 16.81 -10.99 10.15
C GLU A 186 16.74 -9.47 10.31
N VAL A 187 16.58 -8.74 9.20
CA VAL A 187 16.55 -7.28 9.17
C VAL A 187 15.25 -6.78 8.55
N LEU A 188 14.72 -5.67 9.07
CA LEU A 188 13.65 -4.91 8.42
C LEU A 188 14.27 -3.86 7.50
N ARG A 189 13.65 -3.66 6.34
CA ARG A 189 14.00 -2.53 5.48
C ARG A 189 13.59 -1.22 6.15
N THR A 190 14.55 -0.32 6.29
CA THR A 190 14.34 0.96 6.99
C THR A 190 13.50 1.95 6.17
N TYR A 191 12.95 2.96 6.83
CA TYR A 191 12.31 4.11 6.18
C TYR A 191 13.27 4.81 5.21
N ALA A 192 14.51 5.04 5.62
CA ALA A 192 15.54 5.70 4.81
C ALA A 192 15.84 4.92 3.52
N GLU A 193 15.96 3.59 3.60
CA GLU A 193 16.13 2.72 2.43
C GLU A 193 14.90 2.75 1.50
N LYS A 194 13.69 2.64 2.06
CA LYS A 194 12.44 2.66 1.25
C LYS A 194 12.21 4.00 0.57
N ARG A 195 12.68 5.09 1.15
CA ARG A 195 12.60 6.45 0.58
C ARG A 195 13.78 6.81 -0.33
N GLY A 196 14.85 6.02 -0.33
CA GLY A 196 16.05 6.28 -1.11
C GLY A 196 16.96 7.36 -0.49
N PHE A 197 16.83 7.63 0.79
CA PHE A 197 17.73 8.51 1.55
C PHE A 197 19.04 7.80 1.89
N GLU A 198 19.00 6.47 1.96
CA GLU A 198 20.16 5.60 2.13
C GLU A 198 20.22 4.60 0.97
N GLN A 199 21.44 4.14 0.67
CA GLN A 199 21.63 3.10 -0.33
C GLN A 199 21.05 1.79 0.20
N THR A 200 20.01 1.28 -0.44
CA THR A 200 19.42 -0.01 -0.06
C THR A 200 20.34 -1.15 -0.42
N LYS A 201 20.51 -2.09 0.52
CA LYS A 201 21.15 -3.38 0.26
C LYS A 201 20.18 -4.39 -0.34
N ALA A 202 18.90 -4.10 -0.29
CA ALA A 202 17.84 -4.96 -0.80
C ALA A 202 17.75 -4.86 -2.33
N ARG A 203 17.87 -6.00 -3.00
CA ARG A 203 17.74 -6.07 -4.46
C ARG A 203 16.32 -6.48 -4.84
N LEU A 204 15.64 -5.64 -5.62
CA LEU A 204 14.34 -5.98 -6.18
C LEU A 204 14.51 -6.93 -7.37
N VAL A 205 13.90 -8.11 -7.28
CA VAL A 205 13.94 -9.15 -8.32
C VAL A 205 12.54 -9.73 -8.51
N GLN A 206 12.29 -10.29 -9.71
CA GLN A 206 11.08 -11.06 -9.98
C GLN A 206 11.14 -12.40 -9.24
N GLU A 207 10.02 -12.81 -8.65
CA GLU A 207 9.83 -14.19 -8.18
C GLU A 207 9.47 -15.09 -9.35
N THR A 208 10.02 -16.30 -9.36
CA THR A 208 9.85 -17.24 -10.46
C THR A 208 9.37 -18.63 -10.02
N ASP A 209 9.27 -18.88 -8.71
CA ASP A 209 8.71 -20.13 -8.19
C ASP A 209 7.18 -20.15 -8.40
N PRO A 210 6.65 -21.00 -9.28
CA PRO A 210 5.24 -20.99 -9.63
C PRO A 210 4.33 -21.40 -8.47
N GLU A 211 4.79 -22.27 -7.57
CA GLU A 211 4.01 -22.69 -6.41
C GLU A 211 3.88 -21.54 -5.42
N PHE A 212 4.97 -20.83 -5.19
CA PHE A 212 4.97 -19.66 -4.33
C PHE A 212 4.13 -18.51 -4.91
N ILE A 213 4.24 -18.24 -6.22
CA ILE A 213 3.41 -17.24 -6.92
C ILE A 213 1.93 -17.59 -6.75
N ALA A 214 1.53 -18.83 -7.06
CA ALA A 214 0.14 -19.26 -6.94
C ALA A 214 -0.41 -19.12 -5.51
N LYS A 215 0.42 -19.35 -4.50
CA LYS A 215 0.07 -19.17 -3.09
C LYS A 215 -0.23 -17.71 -2.75
N ILE A 216 0.66 -16.79 -3.14
CA ILE A 216 0.48 -15.34 -2.92
C ILE A 216 -0.74 -14.81 -3.67
N GLU A 217 -0.89 -15.19 -4.93
CA GLU A 217 -2.07 -14.83 -5.72
C GLU A 217 -3.37 -15.35 -5.10
N GLY A 218 -3.36 -16.58 -4.59
CA GLY A 218 -4.49 -17.19 -3.89
C GLY A 218 -4.90 -16.37 -2.66
N TYR A 219 -3.94 -15.98 -1.82
CA TYR A 219 -4.20 -15.12 -0.66
C TYR A 219 -4.73 -13.75 -1.05
N THR A 220 -4.15 -13.16 -2.09
CA THR A 220 -4.61 -11.87 -2.61
C THR A 220 -6.05 -11.96 -3.13
N ARG A 221 -6.42 -13.01 -3.87
CA ARG A 221 -7.81 -13.24 -4.34
C ARG A 221 -8.80 -13.40 -3.19
N LEU A 222 -8.41 -14.03 -2.08
CA LEU A 222 -9.26 -14.16 -0.90
C LEU A 222 -9.51 -12.80 -0.21
N LEU A 223 -8.51 -11.90 -0.20
CA LEU A 223 -8.60 -10.61 0.48
C LEU A 223 -9.13 -9.48 -0.42
N ALA A 224 -8.94 -9.54 -1.72
CA ALA A 224 -9.32 -8.47 -2.64
C ALA A 224 -10.79 -8.03 -2.49
N PRO A 225 -11.79 -8.89 -2.26
CA PRO A 225 -13.18 -8.47 -2.05
C PRO A 225 -13.37 -7.53 -0.85
N GLU A 226 -12.51 -7.61 0.18
CA GLU A 226 -12.62 -6.76 1.40
C GLU A 226 -12.30 -5.29 1.12
N VAL A 227 -11.55 -5.02 0.04
CA VAL A 227 -11.08 -3.68 -0.32
C VAL A 227 -11.48 -3.27 -1.74
N SER A 228 -12.35 -4.04 -2.38
CA SER A 228 -12.87 -3.73 -3.73
C SER A 228 -14.11 -2.83 -3.67
N PRO A 229 -14.32 -1.95 -4.67
CA PRO A 229 -13.49 -1.76 -5.86
C PRO A 229 -12.25 -0.90 -5.61
N PHE A 230 -11.17 -1.19 -6.32
CA PHE A 230 -9.97 -0.37 -6.38
C PHE A 230 -9.40 -0.36 -7.81
N ASP A 231 -8.68 0.70 -8.19
CA ASP A 231 -8.16 0.82 -9.56
C ASP A 231 -6.79 0.18 -9.70
N TYR A 232 -5.97 0.25 -8.66
CA TYR A 232 -4.68 -0.41 -8.56
C TYR A 232 -4.28 -0.56 -7.08
N SER A 233 -3.37 -1.48 -6.82
CA SER A 233 -2.93 -1.76 -5.45
C SER A 233 -1.58 -2.47 -5.43
N ARG A 234 -0.98 -2.53 -4.26
CA ARG A 234 0.19 -3.34 -3.98
C ARG A 234 -0.02 -4.08 -2.67
N TRP A 235 0.08 -5.40 -2.74
CA TRP A 235 -0.10 -6.32 -1.63
C TRP A 235 1.26 -6.73 -1.10
N GLU A 236 1.49 -6.58 0.19
CA GLU A 236 2.77 -6.81 0.83
C GLU A 236 2.70 -8.03 1.76
N TYR A 237 3.69 -8.90 1.62
CA TYR A 237 3.82 -10.13 2.40
C TYR A 237 5.24 -10.24 2.96
N ARG A 238 5.37 -10.96 4.07
CA ARG A 238 6.64 -11.42 4.61
C ARG A 238 6.79 -12.89 4.32
N PHE A 239 7.87 -13.28 3.66
CA PHE A 239 8.17 -14.66 3.27
C PHE A 239 9.44 -15.14 3.93
N ASN A 240 9.36 -16.25 4.66
CA ASN A 240 10.52 -16.94 5.18
C ASN A 240 10.98 -18.00 4.16
N PRO A 241 12.15 -17.85 3.52
CA PRO A 241 12.61 -18.78 2.49
C PRO A 241 13.02 -20.16 3.04
N VAL A 242 13.25 -20.27 4.35
CA VAL A 242 13.61 -21.52 5.02
C VAL A 242 12.38 -22.32 5.41
N THR A 243 11.46 -21.72 6.18
CA THR A 243 10.23 -22.39 6.65
C THR A 243 9.12 -22.40 5.62
N LYS A 244 9.24 -21.61 4.53
CA LYS A 244 8.21 -21.39 3.49
C LYS A 244 6.94 -20.76 4.01
N GLU A 245 6.99 -20.16 5.20
CA GLU A 245 5.87 -19.41 5.76
C GLU A 245 5.69 -18.07 5.05
N VAL A 246 4.43 -17.73 4.83
CA VAL A 246 4.00 -16.47 4.24
C VAL A 246 3.03 -15.80 5.20
N ASN A 247 3.26 -14.54 5.48
CA ASN A 247 2.37 -13.72 6.30
C ASN A 247 2.00 -12.44 5.56
N PHE A 248 0.72 -12.14 5.46
CA PHE A 248 0.23 -10.88 4.95
C PHE A 248 0.61 -9.74 5.89
N LEU A 249 1.14 -8.65 5.34
CA LEU A 249 1.53 -7.45 6.07
C LEU A 249 0.50 -6.33 5.92
N GLU A 250 0.29 -5.87 4.69
CA GLU A 250 -0.61 -4.76 4.37
C GLU A 250 -0.99 -4.74 2.89
N VAL A 251 -2.00 -3.93 2.55
CA VAL A 251 -2.34 -3.58 1.17
C VAL A 251 -2.34 -2.06 1.01
N ASN A 252 -1.72 -1.58 -0.06
CA ASN A 252 -1.68 -0.17 -0.43
C ASN A 252 -2.58 0.05 -1.64
N LEU A 253 -3.76 0.66 -1.46
CA LEU A 253 -4.72 0.96 -2.52
C LEU A 253 -4.37 2.23 -3.32
N GLN A 254 -3.28 2.88 -2.97
CA GLN A 254 -2.68 3.99 -3.72
C GLN A 254 -1.16 3.92 -3.59
N CYS A 255 -0.60 2.79 -4.02
CA CYS A 255 0.84 2.62 -4.03
C CYS A 255 1.51 3.58 -5.02
N ASN A 256 2.81 3.77 -4.86
CA ASN A 256 3.58 4.64 -5.73
C ASN A 256 3.59 4.09 -7.17
N LEU A 257 3.03 4.86 -8.13
CA LEU A 257 2.92 4.51 -9.55
C LEU A 257 4.17 4.83 -10.37
N TRP A 258 5.25 5.34 -9.77
CA TRP A 258 6.46 5.68 -10.52
C TRP A 258 7.03 4.47 -11.29
N SER A 259 7.46 4.69 -12.55
CA SER A 259 8.06 3.67 -13.42
C SER A 259 9.22 2.91 -12.76
N GLN A 260 9.96 3.59 -11.86
CA GLN A 260 11.12 3.04 -11.15
C GLN A 260 10.76 2.26 -9.86
N ARG A 261 9.48 2.19 -9.51
CA ARG A 261 8.99 1.45 -8.33
C ARG A 261 8.39 0.09 -8.73
N VAL A 262 7.97 -0.66 -7.74
CA VAL A 262 7.59 -2.08 -7.90
C VAL A 262 6.54 -2.29 -9.00
N ILE A 263 5.47 -1.48 -9.02
CA ILE A 263 4.40 -1.65 -10.01
C ILE A 263 4.88 -1.35 -11.45
N GLY A 264 5.66 -0.27 -11.65
CA GLY A 264 6.21 0.07 -12.96
C GLY A 264 7.21 -0.98 -13.47
N LYS A 265 8.08 -1.49 -12.58
CA LYS A 265 9.04 -2.56 -12.93
C LYS A 265 8.34 -3.89 -13.19
N ALA A 266 7.32 -4.25 -12.42
CA ALA A 266 6.54 -5.45 -12.65
C ALA A 266 5.77 -5.40 -13.98
N ALA A 267 5.18 -4.25 -14.33
CA ALA A 267 4.54 -4.05 -15.63
C ALA A 267 5.52 -4.23 -16.79
N LEU A 268 6.71 -3.64 -16.69
CA LEU A 268 7.75 -3.79 -17.71
C LEU A 268 8.18 -5.26 -17.90
N ILE A 269 8.31 -6.02 -16.80
CA ILE A 269 8.61 -7.45 -16.84
C ILE A 269 7.47 -8.23 -17.54
N ALA A 270 6.22 -7.81 -17.34
CA ALA A 270 5.06 -8.38 -18.03
C ALA A 270 4.96 -7.97 -19.51
N GLY A 271 5.88 -7.15 -20.02
CA GLY A 271 5.84 -6.64 -21.39
C GLY A 271 4.90 -5.44 -21.59
N VAL A 272 4.41 -4.85 -20.50
CA VAL A 272 3.54 -3.67 -20.48
C VAL A 272 4.40 -2.42 -20.26
N SER A 273 4.38 -1.50 -21.20
CA SER A 273 5.10 -0.22 -21.05
C SER A 273 4.48 0.65 -19.97
N TYR A 274 5.24 1.60 -19.47
CA TYR A 274 4.74 2.49 -18.43
C TYR A 274 3.54 3.36 -18.87
N PRO A 275 3.51 3.92 -20.09
CA PRO A 275 2.31 4.56 -20.61
C PRO A 275 1.09 3.62 -20.66
N GLU A 276 1.22 2.39 -21.17
CA GLU A 276 0.14 1.41 -21.24
C GLU A 276 -0.38 1.03 -19.84
N LEU A 277 0.49 0.93 -18.84
CA LEU A 277 0.10 0.70 -17.45
C LEU A 277 -0.79 1.86 -16.94
N LEU A 278 -0.35 3.11 -17.13
CA LEU A 278 -1.12 4.28 -16.68
C LEU A 278 -2.42 4.41 -17.44
N GLU A 279 -2.43 4.17 -18.75
CA GLU A 279 -3.63 4.17 -19.57
C GLU A 279 -4.65 3.13 -19.09
N THR A 280 -4.21 1.90 -18.85
CA THR A 280 -5.08 0.83 -18.34
C THR A 280 -5.71 1.18 -17.00
N ILE A 281 -4.91 1.69 -16.06
CA ILE A 281 -5.39 2.11 -14.74
C ILE A 281 -6.38 3.27 -14.87
N LEU A 282 -6.04 4.30 -15.62
CA LEU A 282 -6.86 5.49 -15.80
C LEU A 282 -8.18 5.17 -16.52
N ALA A 283 -8.12 4.45 -17.64
CA ALA A 283 -9.32 4.08 -18.40
C ALA A 283 -10.28 3.23 -17.54
N GLY A 284 -9.74 2.27 -16.76
CA GLY A 284 -10.52 1.51 -15.80
C GLY A 284 -11.20 2.37 -14.74
N ALA A 285 -10.46 3.33 -14.17
CA ALA A 285 -10.99 4.26 -13.17
C ALA A 285 -12.05 5.22 -13.76
N MET A 286 -11.81 5.78 -14.94
CA MET A 286 -12.76 6.66 -15.63
C MET A 286 -14.04 5.92 -16.01
N ALA A 287 -13.94 4.66 -16.42
CA ALA A 287 -15.11 3.83 -16.71
C ALA A 287 -15.89 3.48 -15.43
N ARG A 288 -15.22 3.19 -14.33
CA ARG A 288 -15.86 2.95 -13.02
C ARG A 288 -16.62 4.17 -12.52
N GLU A 289 -16.09 5.36 -12.77
CA GLU A 289 -16.72 6.64 -12.42
C GLU A 289 -17.75 7.12 -13.46
N GLY A 290 -17.94 6.40 -14.58
CA GLY A 290 -18.90 6.76 -15.62
C GLY A 290 -18.49 7.95 -16.49
N VAL A 291 -17.19 8.28 -16.53
CA VAL A 291 -16.65 9.36 -17.37
C VAL A 291 -16.51 8.91 -18.83
N ILE A 292 -16.18 7.65 -19.03
CA ILE A 292 -16.07 7.02 -20.36
C ILE A 292 -16.80 5.67 -20.37
N GLU A 293 -17.17 5.22 -21.55
CA GLU A 293 -17.56 3.84 -21.82
C GLU A 293 -16.38 3.11 -22.44
N LEU A 294 -16.03 1.93 -21.91
CA LEU A 294 -15.06 1.06 -22.55
C LEU A 294 -15.80 0.11 -23.48
N GLU A 295 -15.33 -0.05 -24.71
CA GLU A 295 -15.84 -1.05 -25.62
C GLU A 295 -15.77 -2.44 -24.94
N HIS A 296 -16.84 -3.22 -25.09
CA HIS A 296 -16.87 -4.58 -24.59
C HIS A 296 -15.98 -5.42 -25.52
N ASP A 297 -14.84 -5.89 -25.01
CA ASP A 297 -14.18 -7.03 -25.64
C ASP A 297 -15.14 -8.23 -25.56
N ASN A 298 -15.64 -8.61 -26.71
CA ASN A 298 -16.48 -9.80 -26.89
C ASN A 298 -15.70 -11.10 -26.66
#